data_122dfd8221f5a4977d4cbbc06d2f051f
#
_entry.id   122dfd8221f5a4977d4cbbc06d2f051f
#
_cell.length_a   1.000
_cell.length_b   1.000
_cell.length_c   1.000
_cell.angle_alpha   90.00
_cell.angle_beta   90.00
_cell.angle_gamma   90.00
#
_symmetry.space_group_name_H-M   'P 1'
#
loop_
_entity.id
_entity.type
_entity.pdbx_description
1 polymer ?
#
loop_
_entity_poly.entity_id
_entity_poly.type
_entity_poly.pdbx_seq_one_letter_code
_entity_poly.pdbx_strand_id
1 'polypeptide(L)'
;MIIDSLTHILPEEISKNLNQFKKIDSIFNDFFDKNTKIVQAEQLINQMKKNGINKSVTAGFGWTNHELAIMVNDYILLSKKQFPEEIIPFCSVDINSKKSEEELLRCISKGVKGIGELHINNLENILDNKIFNNILKIALHYNLPIIIHGSEPIGHKYRGKGRSYPKFLFKLVEKNQDNIFIFSHFGGGLVFYEQMPEIKKISSNVYYDSAAQPFLYDKSIYRTSILSSSINKILFASDFPLIDLKKCLKQTDYLTDIEKKHIFSYNPISVFNL
;
A
#
# COMPACT_ATOMS: atom_id res chain seq x y z
N MET A 1 9.20 -18.48 3.06
CA MET A 1 7.87 -17.83 3.09
C MET A 1 7.89 -16.63 2.17
N ILE A 2 6.83 -16.44 1.38
CA ILE A 2 6.66 -15.27 0.52
C ILE A 2 5.45 -14.49 1.03
N ILE A 3 5.65 -13.20 1.34
CA ILE A 3 4.61 -12.26 1.74
C ILE A 3 4.49 -11.21 0.65
N ASP A 4 3.28 -11.03 0.13
CA ASP A 4 2.93 -9.95 -0.80
C ASP A 4 2.45 -8.75 0.03
N SER A 5 3.18 -7.66 -0.02
CA SER A 5 2.98 -6.52 0.88
C SER A 5 1.89 -5.54 0.43
N LEU A 6 1.31 -5.74 -0.75
CA LEU A 6 0.15 -4.94 -1.21
C LEU A 6 -0.66 -5.68 -2.27
N THR A 7 -1.92 -5.92 -1.94
CA THR A 7 -2.96 -6.43 -2.86
C THR A 7 -4.30 -5.78 -2.53
N HIS A 8 -5.23 -5.85 -3.48
CA HIS A 8 -6.56 -5.28 -3.35
C HIS A 8 -7.63 -6.33 -3.63
N ILE A 9 -8.58 -6.44 -2.70
CA ILE A 9 -9.81 -7.21 -2.86
C ILE A 9 -11.00 -6.30 -2.59
N LEU A 10 -12.07 -6.48 -3.33
CA LEU A 10 -13.27 -5.68 -3.16
C LEU A 10 -14.50 -6.60 -3.15
N PRO A 11 -15.57 -6.24 -2.41
CA PRO A 11 -16.79 -7.03 -2.42
C PRO A 11 -17.44 -7.04 -3.81
N GLU A 12 -18.12 -8.12 -4.14
CA GLU A 12 -18.75 -8.35 -5.46
C GLU A 12 -19.74 -7.23 -5.82
N GLU A 13 -20.40 -6.65 -4.82
CA GLU A 13 -21.32 -5.53 -4.99
C GLU A 13 -20.70 -4.34 -5.73
N ILE A 14 -19.41 -4.07 -5.49
CA ILE A 14 -18.69 -2.99 -6.18
C ILE A 14 -18.58 -3.27 -7.68
N SER A 15 -18.29 -4.52 -8.07
CA SER A 15 -18.19 -4.88 -9.48
C SER A 15 -19.54 -4.81 -10.20
N LYS A 16 -20.64 -5.14 -9.50
CA LYS A 16 -22.00 -5.08 -10.03
C LYS A 16 -22.51 -3.65 -10.19
N ASN A 17 -22.03 -2.71 -9.37
CA ASN A 17 -22.54 -1.33 -9.28
C ASN A 17 -21.47 -0.27 -9.56
N LEU A 18 -20.50 -0.58 -10.43
CA LEU A 18 -19.32 0.25 -10.72
C LEU A 18 -19.65 1.74 -10.95
N ASN A 19 -20.67 2.03 -11.76
CA ASN A 19 -21.06 3.41 -12.07
C ASN A 19 -21.62 4.18 -10.88
N GLN A 20 -22.23 3.50 -9.92
CA GLN A 20 -22.71 4.12 -8.68
C GLN A 20 -21.53 4.56 -7.82
N PHE A 21 -20.55 3.67 -7.60
CA PHE A 21 -19.37 3.97 -6.79
C PHE A 21 -18.48 5.05 -7.41
N LYS A 22 -18.37 5.10 -8.75
CA LYS A 22 -17.69 6.19 -9.45
C LYS A 22 -18.32 7.57 -9.22
N LYS A 23 -19.61 7.65 -8.96
CA LYS A 23 -20.30 8.93 -8.72
C LYS A 23 -20.11 9.45 -7.30
N ILE A 24 -19.95 8.55 -6.33
CA ILE A 24 -19.89 8.91 -4.90
C ILE A 24 -18.48 9.02 -4.35
N ASP A 25 -17.46 8.53 -5.09
CA ASP A 25 -16.08 8.53 -4.63
C ASP A 25 -15.13 8.95 -5.75
N SER A 26 -14.35 10.01 -5.51
CA SER A 26 -13.44 10.56 -6.52
C SER A 26 -12.21 9.65 -6.77
N ILE A 27 -11.68 9.01 -5.73
CA ILE A 27 -10.58 8.05 -5.87
C ILE A 27 -11.05 6.86 -6.69
N PHE A 28 -12.24 6.32 -6.36
CA PHE A 28 -12.81 5.23 -7.13
C PHE A 28 -12.99 5.60 -8.61
N ASN A 29 -13.44 6.82 -8.91
CA ASN A 29 -13.60 7.29 -10.30
C ASN A 29 -12.25 7.40 -11.03
N ASP A 30 -11.19 7.80 -10.33
CA ASP A 30 -9.87 7.95 -10.91
C ASP A 30 -9.20 6.60 -11.23
N PHE A 31 -9.45 5.58 -10.41
CA PHE A 31 -8.82 4.26 -10.53
C PHE A 31 -9.62 3.28 -11.39
N PHE A 32 -10.95 3.27 -11.30
CA PHE A 32 -11.77 2.19 -11.84
C PHE A 32 -12.50 2.58 -13.12
N ASP A 33 -12.47 1.70 -14.10
CA ASP A 33 -13.30 1.73 -15.30
C ASP A 33 -13.84 0.34 -15.63
N LYS A 34 -14.55 0.21 -16.75
CA LYS A 34 -15.15 -1.06 -17.19
C LYS A 34 -14.13 -2.19 -17.45
N ASN A 35 -12.87 -1.84 -17.64
CA ASN A 35 -11.79 -2.80 -17.92
C ASN A 35 -10.98 -3.12 -16.65
N THR A 36 -11.21 -2.39 -15.55
CA THR A 36 -10.47 -2.61 -14.30
C THR A 36 -10.90 -3.93 -13.69
N LYS A 37 -9.93 -4.80 -13.45
CA LYS A 37 -10.17 -6.09 -12.82
C LYS A 37 -10.46 -5.90 -11.34
N ILE A 38 -11.61 -6.37 -10.89
CA ILE A 38 -12.01 -6.43 -9.48
C ILE A 38 -12.07 -7.89 -9.08
N VAL A 39 -11.45 -8.25 -7.97
CA VAL A 39 -11.39 -9.62 -7.47
C VAL A 39 -11.85 -9.70 -6.02
N GLN A 40 -12.36 -10.87 -5.65
CA GLN A 40 -12.76 -11.23 -4.30
C GLN A 40 -11.65 -12.02 -3.59
N ALA A 41 -11.81 -12.24 -2.28
CA ALA A 41 -10.84 -12.92 -1.44
C ALA A 41 -10.47 -14.32 -1.95
N GLU A 42 -11.45 -15.14 -2.33
CA GLU A 42 -11.23 -16.50 -2.84
C GLU A 42 -10.38 -16.51 -4.11
N GLN A 43 -10.55 -15.50 -4.98
CA GLN A 43 -9.76 -15.36 -6.19
C GLN A 43 -8.30 -15.00 -5.86
N LEU A 44 -8.07 -14.10 -4.90
CA LEU A 44 -6.73 -13.79 -4.40
C LEU A 44 -6.07 -15.06 -3.82
N ILE A 45 -6.74 -15.75 -2.89
CA ILE A 45 -6.22 -16.97 -2.25
C ILE A 45 -5.86 -18.04 -3.28
N ASN A 46 -6.71 -18.25 -4.29
CA ASN A 46 -6.42 -19.19 -5.36
C ASN A 46 -5.17 -18.80 -6.16
N GLN A 47 -4.97 -17.50 -6.43
CA GLN A 47 -3.78 -17.03 -7.12
C GLN A 47 -2.52 -17.11 -6.23
N MET A 48 -2.64 -16.81 -4.94
CA MET A 48 -1.55 -16.99 -3.97
C MET A 48 -1.07 -18.46 -3.94
N LYS A 49 -2.00 -19.42 -3.78
CA LYS A 49 -1.69 -20.85 -3.78
C LYS A 49 -0.98 -21.30 -5.06
N LYS A 50 -1.47 -20.85 -6.22
CA LYS A 50 -0.88 -21.13 -7.54
C LYS A 50 0.57 -20.65 -7.67
N ASN A 51 0.91 -19.55 -6.99
CA ASN A 51 2.20 -18.88 -7.12
C ASN A 51 3.11 -19.03 -5.90
N GLY A 52 2.72 -19.85 -4.90
CA GLY A 52 3.53 -20.11 -3.71
C GLY A 52 3.64 -18.91 -2.75
N ILE A 53 2.68 -17.97 -2.81
CA ILE A 53 2.60 -16.85 -1.87
C ILE A 53 1.86 -17.33 -0.62
N ASN A 54 2.44 -17.10 0.54
CA ASN A 54 1.93 -17.60 1.81
C ASN A 54 0.97 -16.61 2.48
N LYS A 55 1.30 -15.33 2.46
CA LYS A 55 0.49 -14.26 3.08
C LYS A 55 0.40 -13.07 2.14
N SER A 56 -0.67 -12.29 2.27
CA SER A 56 -0.87 -11.08 1.49
C SER A 56 -1.49 -9.97 2.32
N VAL A 57 -0.89 -8.79 2.28
CA VAL A 57 -1.53 -7.57 2.76
C VAL A 57 -2.68 -7.26 1.82
N THR A 58 -3.88 -7.12 2.39
CA THR A 58 -5.05 -6.67 1.64
C THR A 58 -5.46 -5.29 2.15
N ALA A 59 -5.49 -4.32 1.26
CA ALA A 59 -5.78 -2.93 1.56
C ALA A 59 -6.91 -2.40 0.68
N GLY A 60 -7.67 -1.42 1.20
CA GLY A 60 -8.51 -0.55 0.38
C GLY A 60 -7.66 0.56 -0.25
N PHE A 61 -8.32 1.49 -0.89
CA PHE A 61 -7.72 2.73 -1.37
C PHE A 61 -8.08 3.88 -0.42
N GLY A 62 -7.44 5.02 -0.50
CA GLY A 62 -7.77 6.20 0.32
C GLY A 62 -9.08 6.83 -0.12
N TRP A 63 -10.18 6.16 0.15
CA TRP A 63 -11.52 6.57 -0.28
C TRP A 63 -11.90 7.97 0.18
N THR A 64 -12.64 8.69 -0.63
CA THR A 64 -13.23 10.00 -0.30
C THR A 64 -14.69 9.90 0.15
N ASN A 65 -15.23 8.68 0.19
CA ASN A 65 -16.54 8.37 0.72
C ASN A 65 -16.42 7.46 1.94
N HIS A 66 -16.89 7.93 3.09
CA HIS A 66 -16.77 7.22 4.37
C HIS A 66 -17.50 5.87 4.38
N GLU A 67 -18.69 5.79 3.81
CA GLU A 67 -19.49 4.56 3.79
C GLU A 67 -18.82 3.49 2.87
N LEU A 68 -18.21 3.93 1.78
CA LEU A 68 -17.42 3.03 0.94
C LEU A 68 -16.17 2.52 1.70
N ALA A 69 -15.51 3.38 2.47
CA ALA A 69 -14.40 2.95 3.32
C ALA A 69 -14.83 1.87 4.31
N ILE A 70 -15.93 2.06 5.03
CA ILE A 70 -16.48 1.07 5.97
C ILE A 70 -16.80 -0.24 5.24
N MET A 71 -17.48 -0.18 4.11
CA MET A 71 -17.84 -1.38 3.32
C MET A 71 -16.62 -2.22 2.96
N VAL A 72 -15.56 -1.57 2.46
CA VAL A 72 -14.33 -2.27 2.05
C VAL A 72 -13.56 -2.79 3.27
N ASN A 73 -13.46 -2.01 4.35
CA ASN A 73 -12.81 -2.44 5.58
C ASN A 73 -13.53 -3.66 6.20
N ASP A 74 -14.85 -3.65 6.25
CA ASP A 74 -15.63 -4.78 6.76
C ASP A 74 -15.45 -6.03 5.89
N TYR A 75 -15.39 -5.87 4.59
CA TYR A 75 -15.11 -6.98 3.67
C TYR A 75 -13.69 -7.55 3.89
N ILE A 76 -12.67 -6.72 4.04
CA ILE A 76 -11.30 -7.17 4.33
C ILE A 76 -11.22 -7.90 5.68
N LEU A 77 -11.88 -7.36 6.71
CA LEU A 77 -11.94 -7.98 8.04
C LEU A 77 -12.71 -9.33 8.02
N LEU A 78 -13.78 -9.43 7.24
CA LEU A 78 -14.50 -10.68 7.03
C LEU A 78 -13.60 -11.70 6.29
N SER A 79 -12.90 -11.25 5.26
CA SER A 79 -11.96 -12.09 4.51
C SER A 79 -10.82 -12.60 5.39
N LYS A 80 -10.33 -11.78 6.34
CA LYS A 80 -9.35 -12.24 7.36
C LYS A 80 -9.91 -13.33 8.25
N LYS A 81 -11.19 -13.28 8.65
CA LYS A 81 -11.82 -14.34 9.43
C LYS A 81 -11.94 -15.65 8.63
N GLN A 82 -12.20 -15.54 7.33
CA GLN A 82 -12.33 -16.69 6.42
C GLN A 82 -10.96 -17.31 6.09
N PHE A 83 -9.92 -16.48 5.94
CA PHE A 83 -8.55 -16.89 5.56
C PHE A 83 -7.53 -16.34 6.58
N PRO A 84 -7.55 -16.87 7.82
CA PRO A 84 -6.79 -16.29 8.94
C PRO A 84 -5.28 -16.37 8.79
N GLU A 85 -4.76 -17.35 8.05
CA GLU A 85 -3.32 -17.53 7.86
C GLU A 85 -2.77 -16.74 6.66
N GLU A 86 -3.61 -16.48 5.66
CA GLU A 86 -3.20 -15.90 4.39
C GLU A 86 -3.35 -14.38 4.34
N ILE A 87 -4.43 -13.83 4.93
CA ILE A 87 -4.74 -12.38 4.83
C ILE A 87 -4.14 -11.61 5.99
N ILE A 88 -3.43 -10.53 5.67
CA ILE A 88 -2.96 -9.48 6.58
C ILE A 88 -3.86 -8.26 6.32
N PRO A 89 -4.83 -7.96 7.21
CA PRO A 89 -5.82 -6.92 6.93
C PRO A 89 -5.26 -5.53 7.20
N PHE A 90 -5.40 -4.63 6.23
CA PHE A 90 -5.19 -3.20 6.40
C PHE A 90 -6.53 -2.47 6.25
N CYS A 91 -6.71 -1.38 6.99
CA CYS A 91 -7.87 -0.52 6.82
C CYS A 91 -7.52 0.76 6.07
N SER A 92 -8.45 1.26 5.30
CA SER A 92 -8.34 2.53 4.60
C SER A 92 -9.44 3.48 5.07
N VAL A 93 -9.11 4.77 5.22
CA VAL A 93 -10.04 5.80 5.71
C VAL A 93 -9.97 7.04 4.85
N ASP A 94 -11.06 7.82 4.83
CA ASP A 94 -11.06 9.15 4.22
C ASP A 94 -10.28 10.14 5.08
N ILE A 95 -9.11 10.53 4.61
CA ILE A 95 -8.20 11.44 5.35
C ILE A 95 -8.75 12.85 5.59
N ASN A 96 -9.93 13.18 5.09
CA ASN A 96 -10.61 14.46 5.26
C ASN A 96 -11.90 14.37 6.10
N SER A 97 -12.37 13.17 6.41
CA SER A 97 -13.59 12.95 7.16
C SER A 97 -13.35 12.99 8.67
N LYS A 98 -14.18 13.73 9.40
CA LYS A 98 -14.17 13.74 10.87
C LYS A 98 -14.49 12.36 11.50
N LYS A 99 -15.12 11.46 10.76
CA LYS A 99 -15.47 10.10 11.19
C LYS A 99 -14.30 9.11 11.03
N SER A 100 -13.20 9.50 10.39
CA SER A 100 -12.10 8.58 10.08
C SER A 100 -11.35 8.08 11.29
N GLU A 101 -11.25 8.88 12.35
CA GLU A 101 -10.63 8.46 13.62
C GLU A 101 -11.45 7.33 14.28
N GLU A 102 -12.78 7.47 14.31
CA GLU A 102 -13.69 6.45 14.86
C GLU A 102 -13.59 5.14 14.06
N GLU A 103 -13.63 5.24 12.74
CA GLU A 103 -13.51 4.07 11.86
C GLU A 103 -12.13 3.40 12.00
N LEU A 104 -11.07 4.16 12.09
CA LEU A 104 -9.72 3.63 12.30
C LEU A 104 -9.64 2.88 13.62
N LEU A 105 -10.13 3.44 14.72
CA LEU A 105 -10.15 2.79 16.04
C LEU A 105 -11.02 1.53 16.03
N ARG A 106 -12.16 1.56 15.32
CA ARG A 106 -13.00 0.38 15.10
C ARG A 106 -12.24 -0.75 14.38
N CYS A 107 -11.51 -0.42 13.34
CA CYS A 107 -10.70 -1.39 12.60
C CYS A 107 -9.55 -1.94 13.44
N ILE A 108 -8.88 -1.09 14.22
CA ILE A 108 -7.83 -1.49 15.15
C ILE A 108 -8.36 -2.50 16.17
N SER A 109 -9.52 -2.24 16.79
CA SER A 109 -10.15 -3.17 17.73
C SER A 109 -10.50 -4.53 17.12
N LYS A 110 -10.62 -4.60 15.78
CA LYS A 110 -10.87 -5.84 15.03
C LYS A 110 -9.59 -6.49 14.49
N GLY A 111 -8.41 -5.94 14.80
CA GLY A 111 -7.12 -6.57 14.55
C GLY A 111 -6.49 -6.28 13.19
N VAL A 112 -6.73 -5.11 12.59
CA VAL A 112 -5.94 -4.67 11.43
C VAL A 112 -4.47 -4.52 11.77
N LYS A 113 -3.60 -4.72 10.79
CA LYS A 113 -2.14 -4.70 10.92
C LYS A 113 -1.49 -3.43 10.35
N GLY A 114 -2.29 -2.52 9.79
CA GLY A 114 -1.81 -1.26 9.24
C GLY A 114 -2.93 -0.46 8.59
N ILE A 115 -2.55 0.68 8.01
CA ILE A 115 -3.44 1.65 7.38
C ILE A 115 -3.03 1.80 5.92
N GLY A 116 -4.00 1.86 5.01
CA GLY A 116 -3.75 2.13 3.60
C GLY A 116 -4.39 1.11 2.66
N GLU A 117 -4.10 1.21 1.39
CA GLU A 117 -3.22 2.19 0.74
C GLU A 117 -3.91 3.56 0.71
N LEU A 118 -3.25 4.60 1.20
CA LEU A 118 -3.81 5.94 1.18
C LEU A 118 -3.41 6.67 -0.12
N HIS A 119 -4.40 7.20 -0.83
CA HIS A 119 -4.21 8.06 -2.00
C HIS A 119 -4.45 9.51 -1.60
N ILE A 120 -3.42 10.34 -1.69
CA ILE A 120 -3.49 11.75 -1.30
C ILE A 120 -3.52 12.62 -2.56
N ASN A 121 -4.71 12.93 -3.05
CA ASN A 121 -4.88 13.71 -4.28
C ASN A 121 -4.75 15.22 -4.07
N ASN A 122 -5.17 15.72 -2.90
CA ASN A 122 -5.01 17.12 -2.55
C ASN A 122 -3.85 17.27 -1.56
N LEU A 123 -2.69 17.68 -2.08
CA LEU A 123 -1.47 17.85 -1.29
C LEU A 123 -1.38 19.23 -0.62
N GLU A 124 -2.24 20.18 -1.03
CA GLU A 124 -2.30 21.50 -0.43
C GLU A 124 -2.80 21.38 1.01
N ASN A 125 -1.98 21.84 1.94
CA ASN A 125 -2.29 21.88 3.38
C ASN A 125 -2.56 20.53 4.05
N ILE A 126 -2.35 19.38 3.38
CA ILE A 126 -2.59 18.07 4.01
C ILE A 126 -1.69 17.85 5.23
N LEU A 127 -0.45 18.34 5.19
CA LEU A 127 0.49 18.24 6.30
C LEU A 127 0.08 19.06 7.53
N ASP A 128 -0.86 19.99 7.36
CA ASP A 128 -1.43 20.81 8.43
C ASP A 128 -2.90 20.43 8.72
N ASN A 129 -3.42 19.40 8.02
CA ASN A 129 -4.78 18.87 8.22
C ASN A 129 -4.86 18.14 9.57
N LYS A 130 -5.73 18.59 10.46
CA LYS A 130 -5.89 18.04 11.81
C LYS A 130 -6.33 16.56 11.79
N ILE A 131 -7.22 16.19 10.88
CA ILE A 131 -7.73 14.81 10.78
C ILE A 131 -6.60 13.88 10.35
N PHE A 132 -5.87 14.24 9.29
CA PHE A 132 -4.74 13.45 8.83
C PHE A 132 -3.66 13.32 9.91
N ASN A 133 -3.33 14.44 10.60
CA ASN A 133 -2.37 14.41 11.71
C ASN A 133 -2.84 13.54 12.89
N ASN A 134 -4.14 13.47 13.16
CA ASN A 134 -4.67 12.57 14.19
C ASN A 134 -4.57 11.10 13.74
N ILE A 135 -4.84 10.78 12.46
CA ILE A 135 -4.60 9.45 11.90
C ILE A 135 -3.14 9.04 12.08
N LEU A 136 -2.17 9.93 11.79
CA LEU A 136 -0.74 9.66 12.01
C LEU A 136 -0.40 9.42 13.48
N LYS A 137 -0.97 10.17 14.41
CA LYS A 137 -0.80 9.96 15.86
C LYS A 137 -1.38 8.63 16.32
N ILE A 138 -2.56 8.24 15.84
CA ILE A 138 -3.17 6.94 16.15
C ILE A 138 -2.28 5.82 15.61
N ALA A 139 -1.80 5.93 14.37
CA ALA A 139 -0.90 4.96 13.76
C ALA A 139 0.38 4.79 14.60
N LEU A 140 1.00 5.89 15.02
CA LEU A 140 2.17 5.87 15.89
C LEU A 140 1.87 5.20 17.23
N HIS A 141 0.76 5.57 17.90
CA HIS A 141 0.37 5.02 19.21
C HIS A 141 0.19 3.50 19.17
N TYR A 142 -0.41 2.97 18.10
CA TYR A 142 -0.65 1.54 17.92
C TYR A 142 0.46 0.82 17.14
N ASN A 143 1.56 1.52 16.82
CA ASN A 143 2.69 0.98 16.06
C ASN A 143 2.23 0.35 14.73
N LEU A 144 1.35 1.02 14.01
CA LEU A 144 0.81 0.57 12.73
C LEU A 144 1.55 1.21 11.57
N PRO A 145 2.05 0.42 10.60
CA PRO A 145 2.59 0.96 9.37
C PRO A 145 1.49 1.59 8.50
N ILE A 146 1.85 2.64 7.76
CA ILE A 146 0.96 3.36 6.86
C ILE A 146 1.46 3.18 5.44
N ILE A 147 0.67 2.53 4.58
CA ILE A 147 0.95 2.46 3.14
C ILE A 147 0.38 3.71 2.47
N ILE A 148 1.23 4.43 1.74
CA ILE A 148 0.84 5.61 0.95
C ILE A 148 1.27 5.40 -0.49
N HIS A 149 0.33 5.64 -1.40
CA HIS A 149 0.58 5.61 -2.83
C HIS A 149 1.70 6.58 -3.22
N GLY A 150 2.74 6.08 -3.87
CA GLY A 150 3.81 6.89 -4.45
C GLY A 150 3.56 7.13 -5.94
N SER A 151 3.89 8.32 -6.42
CA SER A 151 3.70 8.69 -7.82
C SER A 151 5.00 9.21 -8.43
N GLU A 152 5.31 8.78 -9.66
CA GLU A 152 6.44 9.32 -10.41
C GLU A 152 6.10 10.71 -10.94
N PRO A 153 6.99 11.73 -10.74
CA PRO A 153 6.77 13.08 -11.26
C PRO A 153 6.86 13.16 -12.79
N ILE A 154 7.48 12.18 -13.39
CA ILE A 154 7.71 12.04 -14.84
C ILE A 154 7.20 10.68 -15.35
N GLY A 155 7.36 10.39 -16.63
CA GLY A 155 6.94 9.12 -17.24
C GLY A 155 5.54 9.18 -17.84
N HIS A 156 5.04 8.03 -18.26
CA HIS A 156 3.75 7.93 -18.94
C HIS A 156 2.57 8.23 -17.99
N LYS A 157 1.47 8.65 -18.58
CA LYS A 157 0.21 8.85 -17.84
C LYS A 157 -0.53 7.53 -17.76
N TYR A 158 -1.06 7.23 -16.59
CA TYR A 158 -1.92 6.08 -16.34
C TYR A 158 -3.02 6.43 -15.33
N ARG A 159 -4.06 5.64 -15.34
CA ARG A 159 -5.18 5.82 -14.43
C ARG A 159 -4.72 5.57 -12.99
N GLY A 160 -5.11 6.44 -12.06
CA GLY A 160 -4.70 6.31 -10.67
C GLY A 160 -3.29 6.80 -10.34
N LYS A 161 -2.53 7.40 -11.27
CA LYS A 161 -1.16 7.86 -11.03
C LYS A 161 -1.01 8.75 -9.79
N GLY A 162 -2.01 9.59 -9.48
CA GLY A 162 -1.95 10.45 -8.31
C GLY A 162 -0.94 11.59 -8.40
N ARG A 163 -0.63 12.21 -7.23
CA ARG A 163 0.29 13.35 -7.10
C ARG A 163 1.25 13.24 -5.92
N SER A 164 1.29 12.10 -5.23
CA SER A 164 2.19 11.88 -4.09
C SER A 164 3.64 11.67 -4.54
N TYR A 165 4.21 12.74 -5.12
CA TYR A 165 5.57 12.75 -5.64
C TYR A 165 6.64 12.70 -4.53
N PRO A 166 7.88 12.32 -4.81
CA PRO A 166 8.97 12.19 -3.85
C PRO A 166 9.14 13.41 -2.93
N LYS A 167 9.02 14.63 -3.48
CA LYS A 167 9.10 15.88 -2.70
C LYS A 167 8.04 15.97 -1.59
N PHE A 168 6.82 15.50 -1.88
CA PHE A 168 5.73 15.48 -0.89
C PHE A 168 5.97 14.39 0.15
N LEU A 169 6.28 13.18 -0.30
CA LEU A 169 6.53 12.03 0.59
C LEU A 169 7.68 12.33 1.56
N PHE A 170 8.75 12.95 1.05
CA PHE A 170 9.85 13.38 1.91
C PHE A 170 9.43 14.41 2.98
N LYS A 171 8.65 15.43 2.60
CA LYS A 171 8.13 16.41 3.57
C LYS A 171 7.23 15.77 4.64
N LEU A 172 6.45 14.76 4.26
CA LEU A 172 5.63 14.00 5.20
C LEU A 172 6.50 13.26 6.22
N VAL A 173 7.55 12.59 5.76
CA VAL A 173 8.52 11.91 6.64
C VAL A 173 9.25 12.89 7.53
N GLU A 174 9.74 14.01 6.98
CA GLU A 174 10.48 15.04 7.72
C GLU A 174 9.69 15.53 8.94
N LYS A 175 8.37 15.70 8.80
CA LYS A 175 7.46 16.11 9.90
C LYS A 175 7.07 14.97 10.85
N ASN A 176 7.23 13.69 10.46
CA ASN A 176 6.66 12.52 11.15
C ASN A 176 7.64 11.34 11.19
N GLN A 177 8.89 11.58 11.62
CA GLN A 177 9.99 10.61 11.55
C GLN A 177 9.77 9.34 12.37
N ASP A 178 8.93 9.39 13.41
CA ASP A 178 8.64 8.25 14.29
C ASP A 178 7.57 7.31 13.70
N ASN A 179 6.78 7.75 12.72
CA ASN A 179 5.83 6.90 12.03
C ASN A 179 6.53 5.91 11.09
N ILE A 180 5.94 4.73 10.95
CA ILE A 180 6.37 3.73 9.97
C ILE A 180 5.61 3.99 8.66
N PHE A 181 6.33 4.40 7.62
CA PHE A 181 5.76 4.59 6.30
C PHE A 181 6.20 3.52 5.33
N ILE A 182 5.27 3.04 4.53
CA ILE A 182 5.53 2.20 3.36
C ILE A 182 5.08 3.01 2.15
N PHE A 183 6.00 3.36 1.27
CA PHE A 183 5.65 4.07 0.05
C PHE A 183 5.57 3.09 -1.12
N SER A 184 4.36 2.97 -1.70
CA SER A 184 4.13 2.08 -2.83
C SER A 184 4.93 2.54 -4.06
N HIS A 185 5.19 1.62 -4.97
CA HIS A 185 5.87 1.89 -6.24
C HIS A 185 7.26 2.52 -6.04
N PHE A 186 8.04 1.98 -5.08
CA PHE A 186 9.35 2.54 -4.71
C PHE A 186 9.30 4.04 -4.33
N GLY A 187 8.16 4.50 -3.81
CA GLY A 187 7.91 5.88 -3.42
C GLY A 187 7.93 6.86 -4.61
N GLY A 188 7.53 6.40 -5.81
CA GLY A 188 7.62 7.21 -7.02
C GLY A 188 9.05 7.66 -7.34
N GLY A 189 10.06 6.93 -6.84
CA GLY A 189 11.47 7.22 -6.99
C GLY A 189 12.12 7.91 -5.77
N LEU A 190 11.39 8.12 -4.66
CA LEU A 190 11.97 8.67 -3.42
C LEU A 190 13.15 7.81 -2.93
N VAL A 191 13.06 6.49 -3.11
CA VAL A 191 14.10 5.53 -2.73
C VAL A 191 15.51 5.90 -3.24
N PHE A 192 15.62 6.53 -4.40
CA PHE A 192 16.92 6.94 -4.97
C PHE A 192 17.59 8.10 -4.22
N TYR A 193 16.78 8.96 -3.59
CA TYR A 193 17.29 10.09 -2.81
C TYR A 193 17.88 9.66 -1.47
N GLU A 194 17.65 8.42 -1.01
CA GLU A 194 18.33 7.90 0.19
C GLU A 194 19.84 7.68 -0.02
N GLN A 195 20.40 7.91 -1.19
CA GLN A 195 21.84 8.05 -1.38
C GLN A 195 22.38 9.37 -0.78
N MET A 196 21.51 10.32 -0.50
CA MET A 196 21.87 11.54 0.23
C MET A 196 21.82 11.24 1.74
N PRO A 197 22.94 11.38 2.48
CA PRO A 197 23.02 10.96 3.88
C PRO A 197 21.97 11.57 4.80
N GLU A 198 21.63 12.83 4.58
CA GLU A 198 20.60 13.55 5.33
C GLU A 198 19.21 12.98 5.10
N ILE A 199 18.86 12.60 3.86
CA ILE A 199 17.57 11.96 3.53
C ILE A 199 17.52 10.57 4.13
N LYS A 200 18.60 9.78 3.99
CA LYS A 200 18.71 8.45 4.56
C LYS A 200 18.51 8.44 6.08
N LYS A 201 19.07 9.42 6.77
CA LYS A 201 18.93 9.58 8.23
C LYS A 201 17.47 9.83 8.63
N ILE A 202 16.80 10.76 7.95
CA ILE A 202 15.40 11.12 8.21
C ILE A 202 14.47 9.94 7.88
N SER A 203 14.78 9.16 6.84
CA SER A 203 13.95 8.06 6.35
C SER A 203 14.18 6.73 7.11
N SER A 204 14.68 6.73 8.34
CA SER A 204 14.99 5.50 9.10
C SER A 204 13.80 4.51 9.19
N ASN A 205 12.58 5.02 9.36
CA ASN A 205 11.33 4.27 9.47
C ASN A 205 10.53 4.21 8.16
N VAL A 206 11.20 4.44 7.01
CA VAL A 206 10.58 4.38 5.68
C VAL A 206 10.93 3.07 5.02
N TYR A 207 9.92 2.43 4.43
CA TYR A 207 10.01 1.25 3.59
C TYR A 207 9.44 1.54 2.21
N TYR A 208 9.82 0.74 1.23
CA TYR A 208 9.39 0.89 -0.16
C TYR A 208 8.89 -0.46 -0.68
N ASP A 209 7.69 -0.49 -1.22
CA ASP A 209 7.20 -1.69 -1.85
C ASP A 209 7.38 -1.64 -3.38
N SER A 210 7.29 -2.81 -3.99
CA SER A 210 7.45 -3.02 -5.42
C SER A 210 6.13 -3.11 -6.18
N ALA A 211 5.02 -2.65 -5.60
CA ALA A 211 3.71 -2.71 -6.24
C ALA A 211 3.76 -2.18 -7.68
N ALA A 212 3.06 -2.83 -8.58
CA ALA A 212 3.01 -2.53 -10.02
C ALA A 212 4.38 -2.44 -10.75
N GLN A 213 5.46 -2.97 -10.16
CA GLN A 213 6.81 -2.82 -10.71
C GLN A 213 6.93 -3.18 -12.20
N PRO A 214 6.39 -4.31 -12.70
CA PRO A 214 6.54 -4.66 -14.11
C PRO A 214 5.89 -3.68 -15.10
N PHE A 215 5.02 -2.83 -14.60
CA PHE A 215 4.33 -1.80 -15.38
C PHE A 215 5.08 -0.46 -15.35
N LEU A 216 5.75 -0.16 -14.22
CA LEU A 216 6.34 1.16 -13.95
C LEU A 216 7.85 1.19 -14.22
N TYR A 217 8.57 0.12 -13.91
CA TYR A 217 10.02 0.10 -13.88
C TYR A 217 10.60 -1.19 -14.50
N ASP A 218 11.81 -1.10 -15.03
CA ASP A 218 12.61 -2.29 -15.34
C ASP A 218 12.94 -3.07 -14.06
N LYS A 219 13.14 -4.38 -14.19
CA LYS A 219 13.46 -5.27 -13.05
C LYS A 219 14.70 -4.87 -12.26
N SER A 220 15.66 -4.18 -12.87
CA SER A 220 16.86 -3.66 -12.20
C SER A 220 16.57 -2.72 -11.04
N ILE A 221 15.36 -2.17 -10.98
CA ILE A 221 14.90 -1.27 -9.89
C ILE A 221 15.10 -1.89 -8.50
N TYR A 222 14.88 -3.21 -8.33
CA TYR A 222 15.07 -3.86 -7.04
C TYR A 222 16.51 -3.70 -6.52
N ARG A 223 17.51 -4.04 -7.35
CA ARG A 223 18.92 -3.92 -6.94
C ARG A 223 19.35 -2.47 -6.80
N THR A 224 18.88 -1.59 -7.68
CA THR A 224 19.15 -0.16 -7.58
C THR A 224 18.57 0.40 -6.26
N SER A 225 17.36 0.00 -5.87
CA SER A 225 16.75 0.43 -4.62
C SER A 225 17.47 -0.12 -3.39
N ILE A 226 17.92 -1.38 -3.41
CA ILE A 226 18.76 -1.97 -2.36
C ILE A 226 20.03 -1.15 -2.16
N LEU A 227 20.71 -0.79 -3.26
CA LEU A 227 21.96 -0.01 -3.22
C LEU A 227 21.72 1.44 -2.78
N SER A 228 20.59 2.02 -3.16
CA SER A 228 20.26 3.41 -2.83
C SER A 228 19.86 3.58 -1.36
N SER A 229 19.06 2.65 -0.83
CA SER A 229 18.55 2.71 0.53
C SER A 229 19.16 1.63 1.43
N SER A 230 18.57 0.47 1.47
CA SER A 230 19.04 -0.72 2.18
C SER A 230 18.20 -1.93 1.77
N ILE A 231 18.80 -3.12 1.82
CA ILE A 231 18.10 -4.39 1.64
C ILE A 231 16.95 -4.55 2.64
N ASN A 232 17.07 -3.99 3.84
CA ASN A 232 16.09 -4.08 4.91
C ASN A 232 14.85 -3.20 4.71
N LYS A 233 14.83 -2.37 3.66
CA LYS A 233 13.76 -1.41 3.41
C LYS A 233 12.84 -1.77 2.24
N ILE A 234 13.21 -2.78 1.46
CA ILE A 234 12.46 -3.15 0.26
C ILE A 234 11.50 -4.29 0.57
N LEU A 235 10.25 -4.14 0.16
CA LEU A 235 9.17 -5.11 0.33
C LEU A 235 8.70 -5.59 -1.05
N PHE A 236 8.46 -6.88 -1.20
CA PHE A 236 7.77 -7.39 -2.37
C PHE A 236 6.29 -7.05 -2.28
N ALA A 237 5.74 -6.48 -3.34
CA ALA A 237 4.32 -6.22 -3.52
C ALA A 237 3.95 -6.37 -4.99
N SER A 238 2.78 -6.92 -5.26
CA SER A 238 2.33 -7.17 -6.63
C SER A 238 1.40 -6.09 -7.18
N ASP A 239 0.65 -5.45 -6.30
CA ASP A 239 -0.51 -4.63 -6.68
C ASP A 239 -1.61 -5.46 -7.38
N PHE A 240 -1.74 -6.74 -7.00
CA PHE A 240 -2.80 -7.60 -7.52
C PHE A 240 -4.18 -7.03 -7.15
N PRO A 241 -5.15 -6.96 -8.07
CA PRO A 241 -5.23 -7.65 -9.37
C PRO A 241 -4.73 -6.85 -10.57
N LEU A 242 -4.11 -5.68 -10.37
CA LEU A 242 -3.59 -4.87 -11.48
C LEU A 242 -2.55 -5.66 -12.28
N ILE A 243 -1.61 -6.28 -11.59
CA ILE A 243 -0.58 -7.13 -12.20
C ILE A 243 -0.75 -8.58 -11.77
N ASP A 244 -0.48 -9.49 -12.70
CA ASP A 244 -0.47 -10.93 -12.42
C ASP A 244 0.70 -11.31 -11.49
N LEU A 245 0.42 -12.09 -10.43
CA LEU A 245 1.40 -12.47 -9.41
C LEU A 245 2.64 -13.15 -9.99
N LYS A 246 2.46 -14.03 -10.98
CA LYS A 246 3.56 -14.73 -11.65
C LYS A 246 4.50 -13.75 -12.37
N LYS A 247 3.92 -12.69 -12.98
CA LYS A 247 4.73 -11.65 -13.65
C LYS A 247 5.57 -10.89 -12.65
N CYS A 248 5.01 -10.53 -11.48
CA CYS A 248 5.74 -9.83 -10.42
C CYS A 248 6.87 -10.69 -9.87
N LEU A 249 6.60 -11.95 -9.52
CA LEU A 249 7.61 -12.89 -9.02
C LEU A 249 8.76 -13.08 -10.00
N LYS A 250 8.46 -13.21 -11.30
CA LYS A 250 9.49 -13.35 -12.35
C LYS A 250 10.47 -12.17 -12.40
N GLN A 251 10.05 -10.97 -11.98
CA GLN A 251 10.96 -9.82 -11.94
C GLN A 251 12.06 -9.97 -10.89
N THR A 252 11.88 -10.86 -9.93
CA THR A 252 12.84 -11.09 -8.83
C THR A 252 13.78 -12.27 -9.09
N ASP A 253 13.65 -12.99 -10.21
CA ASP A 253 14.41 -14.23 -10.48
C ASP A 253 15.94 -14.03 -10.41
N TYR A 254 16.44 -12.85 -10.79
CA TYR A 254 17.87 -12.52 -10.81
C TYR A 254 18.44 -12.08 -9.46
N LEU A 255 17.58 -11.90 -8.45
CA LEU A 255 18.02 -11.57 -7.09
C LEU A 255 18.64 -12.78 -6.42
N THR A 256 19.61 -12.53 -5.56
CA THR A 256 20.23 -13.57 -4.73
C THR A 256 19.25 -14.12 -3.70
N ASP A 257 19.51 -15.31 -3.15
CA ASP A 257 18.68 -15.91 -2.11
C ASP A 257 18.58 -15.03 -0.86
N ILE A 258 19.65 -14.29 -0.53
CA ILE A 258 19.68 -13.36 0.60
C ILE A 258 18.74 -12.18 0.31
N GLU A 259 18.85 -11.57 -0.88
CA GLU A 259 17.97 -10.47 -1.29
C GLU A 259 16.50 -10.91 -1.27
N LYS A 260 16.19 -12.10 -1.81
CA LYS A 260 14.84 -12.67 -1.79
C LYS A 260 14.32 -12.90 -0.37
N LYS A 261 15.15 -13.45 0.53
CA LYS A 261 14.74 -13.68 1.93
C LYS A 261 14.35 -12.38 2.64
N HIS A 262 15.14 -11.32 2.43
CA HIS A 262 14.80 -10.01 2.99
C HIS A 262 13.51 -9.46 2.42
N ILE A 263 13.40 -9.36 1.10
CA ILE A 263 12.28 -8.71 0.40
C ILE A 263 10.97 -9.47 0.59
N PHE A 264 11.01 -10.80 0.58
CA PHE A 264 9.82 -11.63 0.68
C PHE A 264 9.39 -11.95 2.11
N SER A 265 10.32 -11.97 3.06
CA SER A 265 10.05 -12.57 4.37
C SER A 265 10.49 -11.68 5.54
N TYR A 266 11.79 -11.43 5.70
CA TYR A 266 12.30 -10.78 6.91
C TYR A 266 11.75 -9.37 7.09
N ASN A 267 11.80 -8.56 6.03
CA ASN A 267 11.31 -7.19 6.10
C ASN A 267 9.79 -7.13 6.36
N PRO A 268 8.92 -7.83 5.60
CA PRO A 268 7.48 -7.77 5.86
C PRO A 268 7.10 -8.38 7.22
N ILE A 269 7.79 -9.45 7.71
CA ILE A 269 7.56 -9.98 9.06
C ILE A 269 7.82 -8.89 10.11
N SER A 270 8.96 -8.20 9.99
CA SER A 270 9.34 -7.14 10.92
C SER A 270 8.36 -5.97 10.89
N VAL A 271 8.02 -5.48 9.69
CA VAL A 271 7.18 -4.28 9.52
C VAL A 271 5.72 -4.53 9.95
N PHE A 272 5.18 -5.72 9.69
CA PHE A 272 3.78 -6.05 9.98
C PHE A 272 3.58 -6.75 11.33
N ASN A 273 4.65 -6.97 12.11
CA ASN A 273 4.62 -7.68 13.39
C ASN A 273 3.90 -9.04 13.27
N LEU A 274 4.45 -9.94 12.40
CA LEU A 274 3.88 -11.26 12.09
C LEU A 274 4.58 -12.38 12.85
#